data_d499d2122199e4ff0f3da73caed2c522
#
_entry.id   d499d2122199e4ff0f3da73caed2c522
#
_cell.length_a   1.000
_cell.length_b   1.000
_cell.length_c   1.000
_cell.angle_alpha   90.00
_cell.angle_beta   90.00
_cell.angle_gamma   90.00
#
_symmetry.space_group_name_H-M   'P 1'
#
loop_
_entity.id
_entity.type
_entity.pdbx_description
1 polymer ?
#
loop_
_entity_poly.entity_id
_entity_poly.type
_entity_poly.pdbx_seq_one_letter_code
_entity_poly.pdbx_strand_id
1 'polypeptide(L)'
;MVAPALPSICLEKICKRFGLLQANRDISLTIQGGKIKALLGENGAGKSTLMSILAGRLQPDSGRIEIDGIETAIDSTHVAHQFGIGMVYQHFMLVEAMTVAENVLLGQSHRVWLPPARIEKEVADLAKRYGLGVDPKARISELSMGEKQRVEILKLLFRRSRVLIFDEPTSVLTPLETEHLFAAFRQMAAQGKAIVFISHKLDEVMAVADEVAILRKGQVVAEMDAREVPSKADLAYKMVGREVLLQIAREPLEPHQIVLRIEYLNAAGLRNIYLQMRQGEIVGVVGVAGNGQKPLVEIICGLQKPESGVVKILGEDWERFHHHQSWDGNLIYIPEDRRGLAACLDMNLVENFLLTTRRGFCKGPWLLREKAREKAQELIAEFDVQPPDPTVRARHLSGGNLQKLVLAREFYRRPRLIVAEQPTQGLDVGATEDIWKVLLAARKEAGVLLVTGDLNEALALSDRIVVMFAGRIMGAFTAEQFSQVDKISLLMAGIALDPNAPH
;
A
#
# COMPACT_ATOMS: atom_id res chain seq x y z
N MET A 1 -19.10 39.61 12.01
CA MET A 1 -19.00 38.16 12.34
C MET A 1 -17.56 37.90 12.70
N VAL A 2 -17.29 37.50 13.95
CA VAL A 2 -15.93 37.09 14.38
C VAL A 2 -15.63 35.81 13.57
N ALA A 3 -14.49 35.76 12.88
CA ALA A 3 -14.04 34.54 12.21
C ALA A 3 -14.01 33.40 13.25
N PRO A 4 -14.58 32.23 12.96
CA PRO A 4 -14.53 31.12 13.90
C PRO A 4 -13.07 30.84 14.23
N ALA A 5 -12.77 30.69 15.53
CA ALA A 5 -11.43 30.37 15.99
C ALA A 5 -10.94 29.09 15.28
N LEU A 6 -9.68 29.11 14.84
CA LEU A 6 -9.07 27.95 14.21
C LEU A 6 -9.00 26.81 15.24
N PRO A 7 -9.33 25.55 14.86
CA PRO A 7 -9.26 24.44 15.80
C PRO A 7 -7.81 24.23 16.25
N SER A 8 -7.63 23.99 17.53
CA SER A 8 -6.33 23.64 18.12
C SER A 8 -6.51 22.41 19.00
N ILE A 9 -5.71 21.37 18.76
CA ILE A 9 -5.68 20.16 19.59
C ILE A 9 -4.27 19.98 20.10
N CYS A 10 -4.14 19.80 21.42
CA CYS A 10 -2.89 19.47 22.07
C CYS A 10 -3.03 18.08 22.73
N LEU A 11 -2.18 17.17 22.34
CA LEU A 11 -2.00 15.87 22.98
C LEU A 11 -0.80 16.00 23.92
N GLU A 12 -0.96 15.61 25.19
CA GLU A 12 0.13 15.70 26.17
C GLU A 12 0.37 14.36 26.84
N LYS A 13 1.59 13.85 26.69
CA LYS A 13 2.10 12.61 27.31
C LYS A 13 1.17 11.41 27.13
N ILE A 14 0.58 11.27 25.94
CA ILE A 14 -0.32 10.17 25.63
C ILE A 14 0.44 8.84 25.65
N CYS A 15 -0.06 7.91 26.47
CA CYS A 15 0.43 6.54 26.53
C CYS A 15 -0.68 5.55 26.15
N LYS A 16 -0.29 4.45 25.44
CA LYS A 16 -1.16 3.34 25.14
C LYS A 16 -0.39 2.03 25.07
N ARG A 17 -0.89 1.00 25.77
CA ARG A 17 -0.34 -0.35 25.77
C ARG A 17 -1.37 -1.38 25.33
N PHE A 18 -0.91 -2.41 24.64
CA PHE A 18 -1.68 -3.61 24.30
C PHE A 18 -0.91 -4.84 24.81
N GLY A 19 -1.31 -5.34 25.97
CA GLY A 19 -0.55 -6.42 26.64
C GLY A 19 0.90 -5.98 26.94
N LEU A 20 1.87 -6.67 26.36
CA LEU A 20 3.31 -6.32 26.49
C LEU A 20 3.78 -5.24 25.53
N LEU A 21 3.01 -4.95 24.48
CA LEU A 21 3.36 -3.97 23.46
C LEU A 21 2.97 -2.56 23.91
N GLN A 22 3.93 -1.65 24.05
CA GLN A 22 3.70 -0.24 24.27
C GLN A 22 3.62 0.48 22.92
N ALA A 23 2.39 0.75 22.46
CA ALA A 23 2.13 1.33 21.15
C ALA A 23 2.39 2.85 21.13
N ASN A 24 2.08 3.56 22.22
CA ASN A 24 2.40 4.98 22.39
C ASN A 24 3.02 5.18 23.77
N ARG A 25 4.06 6.03 23.84
CA ARG A 25 4.83 6.31 25.04
C ARG A 25 5.14 7.80 25.13
N ASP A 26 4.52 8.48 26.09
CA ASP A 26 4.69 9.91 26.38
C ASP A 26 4.61 10.81 25.14
N ILE A 27 3.63 10.54 24.25
CA ILE A 27 3.48 11.32 23.02
C ILE A 27 2.84 12.66 23.34
N SER A 28 3.55 13.72 22.95
CA SER A 28 3.02 15.09 22.92
C SER A 28 3.03 15.58 21.47
N LEU A 29 1.91 16.12 20.99
CA LEU A 29 1.73 16.56 19.61
C LEU A 29 0.67 17.65 19.54
N THR A 30 0.93 18.70 18.77
CA THR A 30 -0.04 19.78 18.52
C THR A 30 -0.57 19.72 17.08
N ILE A 31 -1.89 19.89 16.90
CA ILE A 31 -2.56 19.94 15.61
C ILE A 31 -3.26 21.31 15.52
N GLN A 32 -2.95 22.08 14.48
CA GLN A 32 -3.45 23.43 14.30
C GLN A 32 -4.36 23.55 13.07
N GLY A 33 -5.44 24.31 13.21
CA GLY A 33 -6.31 24.66 12.09
C GLY A 33 -5.59 25.50 11.04
N GLY A 34 -5.98 25.31 9.78
CA GLY A 34 -5.35 25.96 8.64
C GLY A 34 -4.05 25.30 8.17
N LYS A 35 -3.63 24.22 8.81
CA LYS A 35 -2.40 23.50 8.47
C LYS A 35 -2.66 22.04 8.10
N ILE A 36 -1.75 21.50 7.31
CA ILE A 36 -1.67 20.09 6.92
C ILE A 36 -0.47 19.48 7.65
N LYS A 37 -0.73 18.62 8.63
CA LYS A 37 0.30 17.91 9.38
C LYS A 37 0.44 16.49 8.88
N ALA A 38 1.63 16.12 8.44
CA ALA A 38 1.98 14.74 8.12
C ALA A 38 2.47 13.99 9.37
N LEU A 39 1.91 12.81 9.62
CA LEU A 39 2.36 11.91 10.67
C LEU A 39 3.11 10.74 10.04
N LEU A 40 4.43 10.75 10.15
CA LEU A 40 5.34 9.78 9.57
C LEU A 40 5.80 8.72 10.57
N GLY A 41 6.29 7.61 10.09
CA GLY A 41 6.90 6.54 10.88
C GLY A 41 6.72 5.17 10.23
N GLU A 42 7.50 4.20 10.66
CA GLU A 42 7.39 2.80 10.22
C GLU A 42 6.05 2.17 10.62
N ASN A 43 5.72 1.02 10.01
CA ASN A 43 4.57 0.23 10.44
C ASN A 43 4.77 -0.25 11.88
N GLY A 44 3.73 -0.09 12.72
CA GLY A 44 3.84 -0.39 14.15
C GLY A 44 4.45 0.73 14.99
N ALA A 45 4.81 1.88 14.42
CA ALA A 45 5.34 3.03 15.18
C ALA A 45 4.32 3.70 16.11
N GLY A 46 3.03 3.33 16.03
CA GLY A 46 1.97 3.85 16.90
C GLY A 46 1.10 4.96 16.28
N LYS A 47 1.27 5.28 14.98
CA LYS A 47 0.54 6.36 14.28
C LYS A 47 -0.99 6.18 14.31
N SER A 48 -1.47 5.06 13.77
CA SER A 48 -2.91 4.75 13.72
C SER A 48 -3.51 4.56 15.12
N THR A 49 -2.71 4.09 16.10
CA THR A 49 -3.12 4.04 17.51
C THR A 49 -3.36 5.43 18.06
N LEU A 50 -2.42 6.36 17.87
CA LEU A 50 -2.54 7.73 18.33
C LEU A 50 -3.76 8.43 17.70
N MET A 51 -3.94 8.28 16.39
CA MET A 51 -5.08 8.88 15.69
C MET A 51 -6.40 8.21 16.06
N SER A 52 -6.42 6.91 16.36
CA SER A 52 -7.60 6.21 16.90
C SER A 52 -7.99 6.70 18.30
N ILE A 53 -7.02 7.11 19.12
CA ILE A 53 -7.30 7.75 20.41
C ILE A 53 -7.98 9.10 20.16
N LEU A 54 -7.44 9.92 19.28
CA LEU A 54 -8.01 11.22 18.95
C LEU A 54 -9.40 11.11 18.29
N ALA A 55 -9.64 10.06 17.50
CA ALA A 55 -10.94 9.77 16.92
C ALA A 55 -11.93 9.10 17.88
N GLY A 56 -11.56 8.89 19.15
CA GLY A 56 -12.43 8.30 20.18
C GLY A 56 -12.72 6.80 20.03
N ARG A 57 -11.93 6.09 19.20
CA ARG A 57 -12.04 4.64 19.03
C ARG A 57 -11.27 3.87 20.10
N LEU A 58 -10.21 4.46 20.62
CA LEU A 58 -9.38 3.92 21.68
C LEU A 58 -9.28 4.94 22.82
N GLN A 59 -9.14 4.44 24.05
CA GLN A 59 -8.86 5.28 25.20
C GLN A 59 -7.33 5.28 25.46
N PRO A 60 -6.72 6.42 25.79
CA PRO A 60 -5.36 6.45 26.31
C PRO A 60 -5.32 5.79 27.68
N ASP A 61 -4.18 5.20 28.03
CA ASP A 61 -3.96 4.64 29.38
C ASP A 61 -3.50 5.76 30.36
N SER A 62 -2.85 6.81 29.81
CA SER A 62 -2.49 8.03 30.53
C SER A 62 -2.22 9.18 29.54
N GLY A 63 -2.09 10.40 30.06
CA GLY A 63 -1.96 11.63 29.29
C GLY A 63 -3.28 12.39 29.21
N ARG A 64 -3.27 13.56 28.58
CA ARG A 64 -4.47 14.40 28.41
C ARG A 64 -4.59 14.95 26.99
N ILE A 65 -5.82 15.27 26.61
CA ILE A 65 -6.16 15.87 25.33
C ILE A 65 -6.82 17.21 25.62
N GLU A 66 -6.30 18.27 25.02
CA GLU A 66 -6.90 19.59 25.07
C GLU A 66 -7.42 19.96 23.69
N ILE A 67 -8.67 20.44 23.64
CA ILE A 67 -9.32 20.94 22.43
C ILE A 67 -9.67 22.40 22.64
N ASP A 68 -9.14 23.27 21.80
CA ASP A 68 -9.32 24.72 21.89
C ASP A 68 -8.94 25.27 23.30
N GLY A 69 -7.91 24.68 23.95
CA GLY A 69 -7.41 25.05 25.29
C GLY A 69 -8.20 24.47 26.46
N ILE A 70 -9.15 23.55 26.20
CA ILE A 70 -9.97 22.92 27.24
C ILE A 70 -9.63 21.42 27.29
N GLU A 71 -9.23 20.95 28.48
CA GLU A 71 -9.02 19.53 28.70
C GLU A 71 -10.30 18.74 28.48
N THR A 72 -10.23 17.74 27.61
CA THR A 72 -11.42 17.02 27.11
C THR A 72 -11.18 15.53 27.10
N ALA A 73 -12.09 14.75 27.68
CA ALA A 73 -12.09 13.32 27.56
C ALA A 73 -12.86 12.91 26.28
N ILE A 74 -12.17 12.23 25.37
CA ILE A 74 -12.80 11.68 24.15
C ILE A 74 -13.04 10.18 24.38
N ASP A 75 -14.18 9.82 24.94
CA ASP A 75 -14.51 8.45 25.34
C ASP A 75 -15.16 7.62 24.24
N SER A 76 -15.60 8.26 23.15
CA SER A 76 -16.26 7.60 22.03
C SER A 76 -16.11 8.38 20.74
N THR A 77 -16.32 7.69 19.61
CA THR A 77 -16.35 8.33 18.28
C THR A 77 -17.48 9.38 18.18
N HIS A 78 -18.56 9.19 18.92
CA HIS A 78 -19.64 10.16 18.99
C HIS A 78 -19.17 11.49 19.61
N VAL A 79 -18.46 11.42 20.73
CA VAL A 79 -17.87 12.60 21.38
C VAL A 79 -16.82 13.27 20.47
N ALA A 80 -15.94 12.50 19.83
CA ALA A 80 -14.99 13.05 18.85
C ALA A 80 -15.71 13.85 17.75
N HIS A 81 -16.82 13.31 17.22
CA HIS A 81 -17.63 14.02 16.22
C HIS A 81 -18.30 15.29 16.75
N GLN A 82 -18.72 15.34 18.02
CA GLN A 82 -19.27 16.57 18.63
C GLN A 82 -18.22 17.69 18.68
N PHE A 83 -16.93 17.34 18.88
CA PHE A 83 -15.82 18.29 18.79
C PHE A 83 -15.37 18.56 17.36
N GLY A 84 -16.03 17.97 16.35
CA GLY A 84 -15.72 18.15 14.95
C GLY A 84 -14.47 17.38 14.49
N ILE A 85 -14.10 16.31 15.19
CA ILE A 85 -12.99 15.42 14.80
C ILE A 85 -13.56 14.27 13.99
N GLY A 86 -13.03 14.05 12.79
CA GLY A 86 -13.42 12.94 11.93
C GLY A 86 -12.22 12.23 11.34
N MET A 87 -12.34 10.91 11.11
CA MET A 87 -11.26 10.07 10.59
C MET A 87 -11.74 9.25 9.41
N VAL A 88 -10.96 9.27 8.32
CA VAL A 88 -11.02 8.31 7.22
C VAL A 88 -10.00 7.22 7.51
N TYR A 89 -10.47 5.99 7.58
CA TYR A 89 -9.65 4.82 7.90
C TYR A 89 -9.02 4.25 6.63
N GLN A 90 -7.95 3.48 6.77
CA GLN A 90 -7.27 2.78 5.69
C GLN A 90 -8.22 1.84 4.91
N HIS A 91 -9.17 1.21 5.61
CA HIS A 91 -10.25 0.42 4.99
C HIS A 91 -11.54 1.23 4.99
N PHE A 92 -12.19 1.33 3.85
CA PHE A 92 -13.42 2.12 3.71
C PHE A 92 -14.56 1.57 4.57
N MET A 93 -15.21 2.49 5.28
CA MET A 93 -16.37 2.20 6.12
C MET A 93 -17.66 2.59 5.36
N LEU A 94 -17.84 1.99 4.17
CA LEU A 94 -18.96 2.23 3.26
C LEU A 94 -19.85 0.99 3.16
N VAL A 95 -21.16 1.22 3.03
CA VAL A 95 -22.15 0.17 2.79
C VAL A 95 -22.37 0.06 1.28
N GLU A 96 -21.88 -1.02 0.68
CA GLU A 96 -21.83 -1.19 -0.78
C GLU A 96 -23.22 -1.19 -1.45
N ALA A 97 -24.25 -1.68 -0.78
CA ALA A 97 -25.60 -1.73 -1.29
C ALA A 97 -26.32 -0.36 -1.32
N MET A 98 -25.79 0.63 -0.62
CA MET A 98 -26.34 1.98 -0.51
C MET A 98 -25.79 2.91 -1.57
N THR A 99 -26.53 4.00 -1.88
CA THR A 99 -26.03 5.10 -2.70
C THR A 99 -25.02 5.98 -1.95
N VAL A 100 -24.32 6.83 -2.68
CA VAL A 100 -23.41 7.83 -2.10
C VAL A 100 -24.15 8.72 -1.10
N ALA A 101 -25.31 9.26 -1.48
CA ALA A 101 -26.11 10.14 -0.62
C ALA A 101 -26.54 9.43 0.68
N GLU A 102 -26.98 8.19 0.60
CA GLU A 102 -27.37 7.37 1.75
C GLU A 102 -26.18 7.10 2.68
N ASN A 103 -24.99 6.75 2.13
CA ASN A 103 -23.79 6.56 2.93
C ASN A 103 -23.33 7.85 3.63
N VAL A 104 -23.40 9.00 2.96
CA VAL A 104 -23.05 10.30 3.54
C VAL A 104 -23.99 10.65 4.71
N LEU A 105 -25.27 10.31 4.59
CA LEU A 105 -26.27 10.55 5.62
C LEU A 105 -26.18 9.58 6.80
N LEU A 106 -25.59 8.42 6.62
CA LEU A 106 -25.57 7.35 7.61
C LEU A 106 -25.03 7.83 8.97
N GLY A 107 -25.77 7.53 10.05
CA GLY A 107 -25.40 7.93 11.41
C GLY A 107 -25.77 9.38 11.79
N GLN A 108 -26.58 10.08 10.97
CA GLN A 108 -27.09 11.43 11.29
C GLN A 108 -28.57 11.38 11.66
N SER A 109 -28.87 11.23 12.94
CA SER A 109 -30.20 10.99 13.47
C SER A 109 -31.23 12.10 13.18
N HIS A 110 -30.80 13.34 12.98
CA HIS A 110 -31.70 14.49 12.80
C HIS A 110 -32.15 14.73 11.35
N ARG A 111 -31.65 13.97 10.38
CA ARG A 111 -31.87 14.18 8.92
C ARG A 111 -32.64 13.05 8.23
N VAL A 112 -33.14 12.06 8.99
CA VAL A 112 -33.84 10.87 8.45
C VAL A 112 -35.10 11.23 7.67
N TRP A 113 -35.71 12.37 7.98
CA TRP A 113 -36.95 12.84 7.37
C TRP A 113 -36.77 13.82 6.19
N LEU A 114 -35.52 14.05 5.75
CA LEU A 114 -35.27 14.91 4.59
C LEU A 114 -35.61 14.18 3.28
N PRO A 115 -36.25 14.86 2.31
CA PRO A 115 -36.45 14.28 0.99
C PRO A 115 -35.09 13.86 0.35
N PRO A 116 -35.00 12.65 -0.25
CA PRO A 116 -33.77 12.17 -0.87
C PRO A 116 -33.13 13.17 -1.84
N ALA A 117 -33.95 13.82 -2.68
CA ALA A 117 -33.49 14.82 -3.66
C ALA A 117 -32.76 16.03 -3.01
N ARG A 118 -33.14 16.41 -1.78
CA ARG A 118 -32.47 17.49 -1.07
C ARG A 118 -31.10 17.07 -0.56
N ILE A 119 -30.99 15.84 -0.07
CA ILE A 119 -29.71 15.26 0.39
C ILE A 119 -28.76 15.10 -0.79
N GLU A 120 -29.26 14.53 -1.89
CA GLU A 120 -28.50 14.39 -3.13
C GLU A 120 -27.93 15.73 -3.61
N LYS A 121 -28.75 16.78 -3.57
CA LYS A 121 -28.33 18.16 -3.93
C LYS A 121 -27.26 18.69 -2.97
N GLU A 122 -27.46 18.57 -1.65
CA GLU A 122 -26.48 19.02 -0.66
C GLU A 122 -25.13 18.28 -0.83
N VAL A 123 -25.14 16.99 -1.11
CA VAL A 123 -23.94 16.19 -1.37
C VAL A 123 -23.27 16.62 -2.68
N ALA A 124 -24.06 16.84 -3.76
CA ALA A 124 -23.52 17.32 -5.04
C ALA A 124 -22.86 18.71 -4.91
N ASP A 125 -23.53 19.63 -4.19
CA ASP A 125 -22.99 20.98 -3.95
C ASP A 125 -21.70 20.93 -3.14
N LEU A 126 -21.62 20.04 -2.15
CA LEU A 126 -20.43 19.82 -1.34
C LEU A 126 -19.30 19.20 -2.17
N ALA A 127 -19.59 18.17 -2.97
CA ALA A 127 -18.65 17.52 -3.88
C ALA A 127 -18.06 18.52 -4.87
N LYS A 128 -18.90 19.37 -5.47
CA LYS A 128 -18.47 20.44 -6.39
C LYS A 128 -17.57 21.47 -5.71
N ARG A 129 -17.90 21.86 -4.47
CA ARG A 129 -17.14 22.86 -3.71
C ARG A 129 -15.70 22.42 -3.46
N TYR A 130 -15.45 21.15 -3.22
CA TYR A 130 -14.12 20.62 -2.87
C TYR A 130 -13.45 19.85 -4.04
N GLY A 131 -14.03 19.88 -5.24
CA GLY A 131 -13.48 19.15 -6.39
C GLY A 131 -13.52 17.61 -6.23
N LEU A 132 -14.42 17.11 -5.37
CA LEU A 132 -14.60 15.68 -5.07
C LEU A 132 -15.75 15.10 -5.91
N GLY A 133 -15.68 15.21 -7.24
CA GLY A 133 -16.75 14.81 -8.14
C GLY A 133 -17.15 13.34 -7.98
N VAL A 134 -18.38 13.11 -7.48
CA VAL A 134 -19.03 11.78 -7.36
C VAL A 134 -20.52 11.99 -7.59
N ASP A 135 -21.19 11.05 -8.27
CA ASP A 135 -22.64 11.08 -8.44
C ASP A 135 -23.32 10.65 -7.12
N PRO A 136 -24.14 11.51 -6.47
CA PRO A 136 -24.85 11.18 -5.24
C PRO A 136 -25.79 9.97 -5.35
N LYS A 137 -26.24 9.63 -6.55
CA LYS A 137 -27.17 8.53 -6.83
C LYS A 137 -26.50 7.22 -7.14
N ALA A 138 -25.19 7.24 -7.47
CA ALA A 138 -24.44 6.03 -7.76
C ALA A 138 -24.37 5.11 -6.54
N ARG A 139 -24.41 3.80 -6.74
CA ARG A 139 -24.22 2.81 -5.68
C ARG A 139 -22.73 2.67 -5.38
N ILE A 140 -22.39 2.48 -4.12
CA ILE A 140 -21.00 2.33 -3.69
C ILE A 140 -20.33 1.10 -4.37
N SER A 141 -21.07 0.03 -4.63
CA SER A 141 -20.57 -1.16 -5.32
C SER A 141 -20.11 -0.91 -6.76
N GLU A 142 -20.58 0.17 -7.39
CA GLU A 142 -20.29 0.55 -8.77
C GLU A 142 -19.10 1.53 -8.87
N LEU A 143 -18.64 2.06 -7.73
CA LEU A 143 -17.61 3.08 -7.68
C LEU A 143 -16.19 2.47 -7.72
N SER A 144 -15.30 3.17 -8.39
CA SER A 144 -13.85 2.95 -8.29
C SER A 144 -13.34 3.21 -6.87
N MET A 145 -12.13 2.73 -6.56
CA MET A 145 -11.52 2.96 -5.24
C MET A 145 -11.29 4.44 -4.96
N GLY A 146 -10.89 5.23 -5.97
CA GLY A 146 -10.74 6.67 -5.84
C GLY A 146 -12.07 7.40 -5.59
N GLU A 147 -13.17 6.92 -6.18
CA GLU A 147 -14.50 7.47 -5.89
C GLU A 147 -14.97 7.10 -4.48
N LYS A 148 -14.76 5.85 -4.04
CA LYS A 148 -15.03 5.42 -2.65
C LYS A 148 -14.27 6.30 -1.64
N GLN A 149 -13.02 6.62 -1.91
CA GLN A 149 -12.24 7.57 -1.10
C GLN A 149 -12.91 8.95 -1.01
N ARG A 150 -13.35 9.49 -2.15
CA ARG A 150 -14.04 10.78 -2.20
C ARG A 150 -15.34 10.77 -1.39
N VAL A 151 -16.06 9.65 -1.39
CA VAL A 151 -17.27 9.49 -0.55
C VAL A 151 -16.92 9.53 0.94
N GLU A 152 -15.86 8.87 1.38
CA GLU A 152 -15.42 8.95 2.79
C GLU A 152 -15.08 10.39 3.22
N ILE A 153 -14.43 11.15 2.36
CA ILE A 153 -14.14 12.56 2.62
C ILE A 153 -15.44 13.37 2.70
N LEU A 154 -16.36 13.15 1.76
CA LEU A 154 -17.67 13.82 1.75
C LEU A 154 -18.47 13.55 3.04
N LYS A 155 -18.41 12.33 3.60
CA LYS A 155 -19.01 12.01 4.90
C LYS A 155 -18.51 12.93 6.01
N LEU A 156 -17.21 13.16 6.10
CA LEU A 156 -16.62 14.05 7.12
C LEU A 156 -17.00 15.50 6.89
N LEU A 157 -16.96 15.95 5.64
CA LEU A 157 -17.29 17.34 5.27
C LEU A 157 -18.78 17.63 5.52
N PHE A 158 -19.66 16.68 5.22
CA PHE A 158 -21.11 16.79 5.46
C PHE A 158 -21.43 16.88 6.96
N ARG A 159 -20.64 16.18 7.80
CA ARG A 159 -20.68 16.27 9.26
C ARG A 159 -20.07 17.55 9.82
N ARG A 160 -19.55 18.45 8.94
CA ARG A 160 -18.89 19.72 9.31
C ARG A 160 -17.65 19.52 10.18
N SER A 161 -16.91 18.45 9.98
CA SER A 161 -15.68 18.21 10.72
C SER A 161 -14.70 19.38 10.56
N ARG A 162 -14.10 19.80 11.69
CA ARG A 162 -13.07 20.86 11.77
C ARG A 162 -11.67 20.30 11.70
N VAL A 163 -11.48 19.08 12.19
CA VAL A 163 -10.25 18.31 12.18
C VAL A 163 -10.49 17.02 11.41
N LEU A 164 -9.74 16.81 10.35
CA LEU A 164 -9.85 15.65 9.45
C LEU A 164 -8.57 14.83 9.52
N ILE A 165 -8.72 13.57 9.87
CA ILE A 165 -7.62 12.60 9.99
C ILE A 165 -7.75 11.61 8.84
N PHE A 166 -6.65 11.35 8.13
CA PHE A 166 -6.59 10.42 7.01
C PHE A 166 -5.50 9.37 7.26
N ASP A 167 -5.88 8.10 7.27
CA ASP A 167 -4.93 6.99 7.46
C ASP A 167 -4.59 6.36 6.10
N GLU A 168 -3.38 6.62 5.61
CA GLU A 168 -2.84 6.18 4.32
C GLU A 168 -3.79 6.46 3.12
N PRO A 169 -4.23 7.71 2.91
CA PRO A 169 -5.30 8.01 1.98
C PRO A 169 -4.95 7.79 0.49
N THR A 170 -3.71 7.59 0.15
CA THR A 170 -3.22 7.48 -1.23
C THR A 170 -2.83 6.06 -1.63
N SER A 171 -2.98 5.09 -0.73
CA SER A 171 -2.54 3.70 -0.96
C SER A 171 -3.22 3.00 -2.16
N VAL A 172 -4.40 3.49 -2.55
CA VAL A 172 -5.24 2.91 -3.63
C VAL A 172 -5.48 3.89 -4.78
N LEU A 173 -4.84 5.06 -4.76
CA LEU A 173 -5.05 6.13 -5.74
C LEU A 173 -3.99 6.12 -6.83
N THR A 174 -4.38 6.55 -8.03
CA THR A 174 -3.45 6.90 -9.10
C THR A 174 -2.68 8.18 -8.74
N PRO A 175 -1.53 8.47 -9.38
CA PRO A 175 -0.82 9.74 -9.19
C PRO A 175 -1.71 10.96 -9.43
N LEU A 176 -2.52 10.95 -10.49
CA LEU A 176 -3.46 12.04 -10.80
C LEU A 176 -4.54 12.22 -9.72
N GLU A 177 -5.12 11.13 -9.22
CA GLU A 177 -6.10 11.19 -8.12
C GLU A 177 -5.46 11.69 -6.83
N THR A 178 -4.20 11.34 -6.58
CA THR A 178 -3.42 11.84 -5.42
C THR A 178 -3.25 13.37 -5.51
N GLU A 179 -2.93 13.91 -6.68
CA GLU A 179 -2.84 15.37 -6.88
C GLU A 179 -4.19 16.06 -6.61
N HIS A 180 -5.29 15.50 -7.08
CA HIS A 180 -6.63 16.02 -6.80
C HIS A 180 -6.96 15.98 -5.30
N LEU A 181 -6.58 14.91 -4.60
CA LEU A 181 -6.75 14.79 -3.16
C LEU A 181 -5.95 15.87 -2.42
N PHE A 182 -4.70 16.11 -2.80
CA PHE A 182 -3.86 17.14 -2.20
C PHE A 182 -4.37 18.55 -2.47
N ALA A 183 -4.92 18.80 -3.65
CA ALA A 183 -5.60 20.06 -3.94
C ALA A 183 -6.81 20.28 -3.01
N ALA A 184 -7.61 19.21 -2.75
CA ALA A 184 -8.70 19.26 -1.79
C ALA A 184 -8.20 19.50 -0.36
N PHE A 185 -7.08 18.88 0.07
CA PHE A 185 -6.46 19.13 1.39
C PHE A 185 -6.07 20.60 1.54
N ARG A 186 -5.36 21.17 0.56
CA ARG A 186 -4.98 22.59 0.59
C ARG A 186 -6.21 23.51 0.66
N GLN A 187 -7.26 23.19 -0.09
CA GLN A 187 -8.51 23.96 -0.05
C GLN A 187 -9.20 23.88 1.31
N MET A 188 -9.22 22.71 1.94
CA MET A 188 -9.79 22.54 3.27
C MET A 188 -8.98 23.26 4.34
N ALA A 189 -7.64 23.18 4.27
CA ALA A 189 -6.74 23.92 5.18
C ALA A 189 -6.90 25.44 5.03
N ALA A 190 -6.98 25.95 3.79
CA ALA A 190 -7.24 27.38 3.53
C ALA A 190 -8.57 27.87 4.10
N GLN A 191 -9.54 26.98 4.32
CA GLN A 191 -10.82 27.27 5.00
C GLN A 191 -10.72 27.12 6.54
N GLY A 192 -9.52 26.96 7.09
CA GLY A 192 -9.27 26.89 8.53
C GLY A 192 -9.42 25.50 9.15
N LYS A 193 -9.63 24.44 8.33
CA LYS A 193 -9.66 23.07 8.87
C LYS A 193 -8.25 22.61 9.22
N ALA A 194 -8.13 21.76 10.24
CA ALA A 194 -6.90 21.03 10.53
C ALA A 194 -6.91 19.72 9.77
N ILE A 195 -5.85 19.43 9.04
CA ILE A 195 -5.67 18.18 8.30
C ILE A 195 -4.52 17.40 8.92
N VAL A 196 -4.76 16.16 9.30
CA VAL A 196 -3.69 15.24 9.70
C VAL A 196 -3.73 14.04 8.76
N PHE A 197 -2.62 13.72 8.10
CA PHE A 197 -2.57 12.52 7.29
C PHE A 197 -1.37 11.66 7.67
N ILE A 198 -1.64 10.36 7.75
CA ILE A 198 -0.63 9.34 7.97
C ILE A 198 -0.15 8.89 6.60
N SER A 199 1.15 8.91 6.37
CA SER A 199 1.78 8.34 5.18
C SER A 199 3.15 7.78 5.53
N HIS A 200 3.61 6.82 4.74
CA HIS A 200 4.99 6.36 4.71
C HIS A 200 5.71 6.79 3.42
N LYS A 201 5.00 7.43 2.50
CA LYS A 201 5.52 7.93 1.22
C LYS A 201 6.05 9.34 1.38
N LEU A 202 7.37 9.47 1.37
CA LEU A 202 8.05 10.75 1.62
C LEU A 202 7.76 11.82 0.56
N ASP A 203 7.54 11.39 -0.70
CA ASP A 203 7.17 12.29 -1.80
C ASP A 203 5.85 13.01 -1.52
N GLU A 204 4.86 12.30 -1.02
CA GLU A 204 3.56 12.86 -0.65
C GLU A 204 3.68 13.91 0.44
N VAL A 205 4.48 13.62 1.46
CA VAL A 205 4.71 14.54 2.57
C VAL A 205 5.37 15.82 2.11
N MET A 206 6.44 15.71 1.32
CA MET A 206 7.13 16.87 0.74
C MET A 206 6.23 17.69 -0.21
N ALA A 207 5.24 17.05 -0.83
CA ALA A 207 4.34 17.71 -1.78
C ALA A 207 3.24 18.55 -1.12
N VAL A 208 2.73 18.14 0.06
CA VAL A 208 1.49 18.73 0.59
C VAL A 208 1.56 19.19 2.07
N ALA A 209 2.49 18.66 2.88
CA ALA A 209 2.54 18.97 4.30
C ALA A 209 3.06 20.40 4.58
N ASP A 210 2.49 21.05 5.60
CA ASP A 210 3.03 22.25 6.22
C ASP A 210 3.93 21.89 7.41
N GLU A 211 3.54 20.83 8.15
CA GLU A 211 4.26 20.35 9.33
C GLU A 211 4.44 18.82 9.25
N VAL A 212 5.54 18.34 9.79
CA VAL A 212 5.87 16.92 9.84
C VAL A 212 6.14 16.49 11.28
N ALA A 213 5.49 15.43 11.73
CA ALA A 213 5.81 14.75 12.98
C ALA A 213 6.21 13.31 12.70
N ILE A 214 7.32 12.85 13.26
CA ILE A 214 7.87 11.52 13.02
C ILE A 214 7.74 10.67 14.27
N LEU A 215 7.00 9.56 14.17
CA LEU A 215 6.89 8.56 15.22
C LEU A 215 7.84 7.40 14.96
N ARG A 216 8.56 6.98 15.98
CA ARG A 216 9.39 5.76 15.98
C ARG A 216 9.28 5.06 17.32
N LYS A 217 8.97 3.76 17.31
CA LYS A 217 8.83 2.90 18.51
C LYS A 217 7.92 3.53 19.58
N GLY A 218 6.82 4.11 19.16
CA GLY A 218 5.81 4.68 20.04
C GLY A 218 6.13 6.06 20.60
N GLN A 219 7.14 6.76 20.10
CA GLN A 219 7.52 8.12 20.56
C GLN A 219 7.64 9.07 19.36
N VAL A 220 7.37 10.35 19.57
CA VAL A 220 7.69 11.41 18.62
C VAL A 220 9.20 11.68 18.72
N VAL A 221 9.92 11.42 17.63
CA VAL A 221 11.38 11.61 17.56
C VAL A 221 11.77 12.93 16.88
N ALA A 222 10.87 13.52 16.12
CA ALA A 222 11.04 14.82 15.50
C ALA A 222 9.68 15.45 15.19
N GLU A 223 9.59 16.76 15.31
CA GLU A 223 8.50 17.61 14.83
C GLU A 223 9.11 18.87 14.24
N MET A 224 8.71 19.25 13.01
CA MET A 224 9.32 20.38 12.29
C MET A 224 8.37 20.93 11.22
N ASP A 225 8.62 22.16 10.78
CA ASP A 225 7.99 22.71 9.57
C ASP A 225 8.50 21.91 8.34
N ALA A 226 7.61 21.60 7.40
CA ALA A 226 7.99 20.82 6.21
C ALA A 226 9.03 21.56 5.33
N ARG A 227 9.09 22.89 5.41
CA ARG A 227 10.08 23.71 4.70
C ARG A 227 11.49 23.61 5.30
N GLU A 228 11.59 23.19 6.56
CA GLU A 228 12.87 23.01 7.27
C GLU A 228 13.43 21.60 7.06
N VAL A 229 12.72 20.72 6.38
CA VAL A 229 13.18 19.36 6.08
C VAL A 229 14.35 19.41 5.08
N PRO A 230 15.55 18.98 5.46
CA PRO A 230 16.73 19.10 4.59
C PRO A 230 16.65 18.23 3.34
N SER A 231 16.10 17.01 3.49
CA SER A 231 15.96 16.04 2.38
C SER A 231 15.04 14.88 2.76
N LYS A 232 14.55 14.16 1.76
CA LYS A 232 13.83 12.88 1.94
C LYS A 232 14.67 11.86 2.72
N ALA A 233 15.99 11.84 2.51
CA ALA A 233 16.90 10.94 3.21
C ALA A 233 16.95 11.23 4.72
N ASP A 234 16.87 12.50 5.14
CA ASP A 234 16.81 12.89 6.55
C ASP A 234 15.50 12.41 7.20
N LEU A 235 14.36 12.54 6.50
CA LEU A 235 13.09 11.99 7.00
C LEU A 235 13.17 10.47 7.13
N ALA A 236 13.68 9.78 6.12
CA ALA A 236 13.86 8.32 6.14
C ALA A 236 14.77 7.88 7.30
N TYR A 237 15.90 8.57 7.49
CA TYR A 237 16.81 8.31 8.61
C TYR A 237 16.11 8.48 9.97
N LYS A 238 15.34 9.56 10.18
CA LYS A 238 14.61 9.78 11.42
C LYS A 238 13.51 8.72 11.63
N MET A 239 12.84 8.28 10.56
CA MET A 239 11.80 7.25 10.64
C MET A 239 12.38 5.89 11.02
N VAL A 240 13.44 5.46 10.35
CA VAL A 240 14.00 4.11 10.48
C VAL A 240 15.07 4.05 11.58
N GLY A 241 15.84 5.12 11.77
CA GLY A 241 16.93 5.19 12.75
C GLY A 241 18.28 4.67 12.23
N ARG A 242 18.37 4.38 10.93
CA ARG A 242 19.58 4.06 10.18
C ARG A 242 19.53 4.73 8.81
N GLU A 243 20.64 4.83 8.13
CA GLU A 243 20.66 5.26 6.74
C GLU A 243 19.83 4.30 5.87
N VAL A 244 19.00 4.85 5.00
CA VAL A 244 18.17 4.12 4.06
C VAL A 244 18.54 4.56 2.65
N LEU A 245 18.79 3.61 1.77
CA LEU A 245 19.07 3.88 0.37
C LEU A 245 17.73 4.08 -0.36
N LEU A 246 17.31 5.33 -0.52
CA LEU A 246 16.12 5.69 -1.30
C LEU A 246 16.31 5.51 -2.81
N GLN A 247 17.57 5.45 -3.25
CA GLN A 247 17.96 5.13 -4.62
C GLN A 247 19.01 4.03 -4.57
N ILE A 248 18.70 2.89 -5.14
CA ILE A 248 19.65 1.78 -5.25
C ILE A 248 20.29 1.87 -6.63
N ALA A 249 21.63 1.99 -6.64
CA ALA A 249 22.39 1.93 -7.90
C ALA A 249 22.18 0.55 -8.54
N ARG A 250 21.66 0.55 -9.78
CA ARG A 250 21.49 -0.67 -10.56
C ARG A 250 22.76 -0.90 -11.38
N GLU A 251 23.40 -2.04 -11.16
CA GLU A 251 24.48 -2.48 -12.05
C GLU A 251 23.87 -2.85 -13.41
N PRO A 252 24.38 -2.34 -14.54
CA PRO A 252 23.95 -2.82 -15.84
C PRO A 252 24.31 -4.30 -15.96
N LEU A 253 23.30 -5.14 -16.25
CA LEU A 253 23.51 -6.57 -16.53
C LEU A 253 23.15 -6.83 -17.99
N GLU A 254 23.94 -7.65 -18.66
CA GLU A 254 23.56 -8.14 -19.99
C GLU A 254 22.46 -9.19 -19.85
N PRO A 255 21.31 -9.00 -20.51
CA PRO A 255 20.23 -9.99 -20.46
C PRO A 255 20.64 -11.27 -21.20
N HIS A 256 20.44 -12.42 -20.52
CA HIS A 256 20.78 -13.72 -21.07
C HIS A 256 19.61 -14.35 -21.86
N GLN A 257 19.31 -15.63 -21.60
CA GLN A 257 18.26 -16.39 -22.26
C GLN A 257 16.84 -15.89 -21.90
N ILE A 258 15.88 -16.11 -22.81
CA ILE A 258 14.47 -15.82 -22.57
C ILE A 258 13.93 -16.78 -21.51
N VAL A 259 13.36 -16.25 -20.43
CA VAL A 259 12.73 -17.02 -19.34
C VAL A 259 11.21 -16.98 -19.40
N LEU A 260 10.63 -15.95 -20.01
CA LEU A 260 9.18 -15.84 -20.25
C LEU A 260 8.93 -15.29 -21.65
N ARG A 261 8.03 -15.95 -22.40
CA ARG A 261 7.56 -15.49 -23.71
C ARG A 261 6.05 -15.66 -23.80
N ILE A 262 5.37 -14.57 -24.04
CA ILE A 262 3.92 -14.49 -24.20
C ILE A 262 3.65 -13.84 -25.55
N GLU A 263 2.84 -14.48 -26.39
CA GLU A 263 2.44 -13.98 -27.70
C GLU A 263 0.95 -14.14 -27.89
N TYR A 264 0.27 -13.04 -28.22
CA TYR A 264 -1.16 -12.98 -28.53
C TYR A 264 -2.04 -13.64 -27.46
N LEU A 265 -1.65 -13.53 -26.17
CA LEU A 265 -2.39 -14.14 -25.08
C LEU A 265 -3.73 -13.45 -24.89
N ASN A 266 -4.79 -14.24 -24.92
CA ASN A 266 -6.14 -13.83 -24.51
C ASN A 266 -6.63 -14.74 -23.39
N ALA A 267 -7.33 -14.15 -22.43
CA ALA A 267 -7.99 -14.80 -21.31
C ALA A 267 -9.03 -13.85 -20.69
N ALA A 268 -9.79 -14.30 -19.72
CA ALA A 268 -10.68 -13.43 -18.98
C ALA A 268 -9.91 -12.22 -18.40
N GLY A 269 -10.26 -11.02 -18.83
CA GLY A 269 -9.57 -9.78 -18.43
C GLY A 269 -8.26 -9.47 -19.16
N LEU A 270 -7.85 -10.24 -20.17
CA LEU A 270 -6.66 -10.00 -20.99
C LEU A 270 -7.00 -10.03 -22.48
N ARG A 271 -6.38 -9.12 -23.24
CA ARG A 271 -6.62 -9.00 -24.68
C ARG A 271 -5.30 -8.79 -25.42
N ASN A 272 -4.92 -9.77 -26.23
CA ASN A 272 -3.78 -9.72 -27.15
C ASN A 272 -2.47 -9.27 -26.47
N ILE A 273 -2.12 -9.90 -25.34
CA ILE A 273 -0.90 -9.57 -24.59
C ILE A 273 0.32 -10.12 -25.32
N TYR A 274 1.32 -9.26 -25.48
CA TYR A 274 2.66 -9.60 -25.96
C TYR A 274 3.69 -9.17 -24.92
N LEU A 275 4.42 -10.14 -24.34
CA LEU A 275 5.43 -9.88 -23.31
C LEU A 275 6.58 -10.90 -23.44
N GLN A 276 7.79 -10.38 -23.43
CA GLN A 276 8.99 -11.20 -23.39
C GLN A 276 9.89 -10.72 -22.26
N MET A 277 10.51 -11.65 -21.53
CA MET A 277 11.43 -11.34 -20.44
C MET A 277 12.64 -12.27 -20.48
N ARG A 278 13.80 -11.74 -20.13
CA ARG A 278 15.07 -12.44 -20.10
C ARG A 278 15.59 -12.64 -18.67
N GLN A 279 16.45 -13.62 -18.49
CA GLN A 279 17.22 -13.76 -17.26
C GLN A 279 18.18 -12.56 -17.15
N GLY A 280 18.37 -12.02 -15.94
CA GLY A 280 19.12 -10.79 -15.73
C GLY A 280 18.29 -9.51 -15.89
N GLU A 281 16.97 -9.62 -16.17
CA GLU A 281 16.07 -8.50 -16.40
C GLU A 281 15.00 -8.42 -15.32
N ILE A 282 14.71 -7.20 -14.84
CA ILE A 282 13.49 -6.90 -14.08
C ILE A 282 12.52 -6.18 -15.02
N VAL A 283 11.39 -6.79 -15.31
CA VAL A 283 10.30 -6.18 -16.07
C VAL A 283 9.22 -5.73 -15.11
N GLY A 284 9.01 -4.42 -14.99
CA GLY A 284 7.94 -3.82 -14.21
C GLY A 284 6.65 -3.80 -15.02
N VAL A 285 5.58 -4.39 -14.51
CA VAL A 285 4.22 -4.27 -15.05
C VAL A 285 3.45 -3.33 -14.15
N VAL A 286 3.16 -2.13 -14.65
CA VAL A 286 2.47 -1.09 -13.90
C VAL A 286 1.06 -0.87 -14.42
N GLY A 287 0.16 -0.46 -13.54
CA GLY A 287 -1.23 -0.12 -13.86
C GLY A 287 -2.07 -0.06 -12.60
N VAL A 288 -3.24 0.57 -12.72
CA VAL A 288 -4.22 0.61 -11.62
C VAL A 288 -4.81 -0.77 -11.40
N ALA A 289 -5.09 -1.14 -10.16
CA ALA A 289 -5.71 -2.41 -9.82
C ALA A 289 -6.97 -2.69 -10.68
N GLY A 290 -7.10 -3.94 -11.15
CA GLY A 290 -8.22 -4.35 -12.00
C GLY A 290 -7.98 -4.21 -13.52
N ASN A 291 -6.82 -3.75 -13.94
CA ASN A 291 -6.48 -3.55 -15.36
C ASN A 291 -5.82 -4.75 -16.05
N GLY A 292 -5.94 -5.96 -15.49
CA GLY A 292 -5.46 -7.21 -16.10
C GLY A 292 -4.15 -7.75 -15.53
N GLN A 293 -3.51 -7.08 -14.58
CA GLN A 293 -2.26 -7.56 -13.99
C GLN A 293 -2.44 -8.90 -13.28
N LYS A 294 -3.50 -9.03 -12.47
CA LYS A 294 -3.78 -10.25 -11.71
C LYS A 294 -4.03 -11.48 -12.61
N PRO A 295 -4.91 -11.44 -13.62
CA PRO A 295 -5.04 -12.54 -14.59
C PRO A 295 -3.73 -12.91 -15.29
N LEU A 296 -2.88 -11.93 -15.63
CA LEU A 296 -1.57 -12.19 -16.21
C LEU A 296 -0.67 -12.99 -15.26
N VAL A 297 -0.59 -12.58 -13.99
CA VAL A 297 0.15 -13.28 -12.94
C VAL A 297 -0.40 -14.69 -12.74
N GLU A 298 -1.71 -14.83 -12.62
CA GLU A 298 -2.38 -16.14 -12.41
C GLU A 298 -2.11 -17.13 -13.54
N ILE A 299 -2.08 -16.66 -14.80
CA ILE A 299 -1.72 -17.50 -15.94
C ILE A 299 -0.25 -17.90 -15.89
N ILE A 300 0.66 -16.98 -15.65
CA ILE A 300 2.10 -17.29 -15.57
C ILE A 300 2.37 -18.29 -14.44
N CYS A 301 1.68 -18.14 -13.31
CA CYS A 301 1.85 -19.01 -12.15
C CYS A 301 1.05 -20.33 -12.22
N GLY A 302 0.26 -20.56 -13.27
CA GLY A 302 -0.50 -21.78 -13.47
C GLY A 302 -1.79 -21.86 -12.65
N LEU A 303 -2.26 -20.74 -12.09
CA LEU A 303 -3.51 -20.65 -11.34
C LEU A 303 -4.73 -20.49 -12.25
N GLN A 304 -4.53 -19.94 -13.45
CA GLN A 304 -5.54 -19.81 -14.50
C GLN A 304 -4.98 -20.33 -15.83
N LYS A 305 -5.82 -20.95 -16.66
CA LYS A 305 -5.44 -21.40 -18.01
C LYS A 305 -5.57 -20.25 -19.03
N PRO A 306 -4.62 -20.14 -20.00
CA PRO A 306 -4.80 -19.26 -21.14
C PRO A 306 -5.97 -19.76 -22.02
N GLU A 307 -6.76 -18.83 -22.58
CA GLU A 307 -7.83 -19.16 -23.54
C GLU A 307 -7.28 -19.32 -24.97
N SER A 308 -6.33 -18.46 -25.34
CA SER A 308 -5.63 -18.55 -26.62
C SER A 308 -4.28 -17.81 -26.54
N GLY A 309 -3.42 -18.02 -27.55
CA GLY A 309 -2.07 -17.47 -27.61
C GLY A 309 -1.01 -18.48 -27.19
N VAL A 310 0.22 -18.02 -27.13
CA VAL A 310 1.39 -18.83 -26.77
C VAL A 310 1.99 -18.31 -25.48
N VAL A 311 2.18 -19.19 -24.50
CA VAL A 311 2.90 -18.88 -23.25
C VAL A 311 4.00 -19.92 -23.08
N LYS A 312 5.26 -19.47 -23.08
CA LYS A 312 6.43 -20.33 -22.83
C LYS A 312 7.16 -19.84 -21.58
N ILE A 313 7.44 -20.76 -20.68
CA ILE A 313 8.16 -20.54 -19.42
C ILE A 313 9.43 -21.38 -19.46
N LEU A 314 10.59 -20.72 -19.31
CA LEU A 314 11.90 -21.36 -19.40
C LEU A 314 12.13 -22.20 -20.66
N GLY A 315 11.50 -21.77 -21.78
CA GLY A 315 11.56 -22.43 -23.09
C GLY A 315 10.53 -23.53 -23.30
N GLU A 316 9.79 -23.93 -22.28
CA GLU A 316 8.74 -24.95 -22.38
C GLU A 316 7.35 -24.34 -22.55
N ASP A 317 6.45 -25.03 -23.26
CA ASP A 317 5.07 -24.64 -23.39
C ASP A 317 4.35 -24.71 -22.02
N TRP A 318 3.41 -23.78 -21.78
CA TRP A 318 2.72 -23.56 -20.50
C TRP A 318 2.19 -24.85 -19.85
N GLU A 319 1.48 -25.70 -20.60
CA GLU A 319 0.91 -26.96 -20.07
C GLU A 319 2.00 -27.93 -19.63
N ARG A 320 3.05 -28.08 -20.45
CA ARG A 320 4.17 -28.96 -20.13
C ARG A 320 4.96 -28.47 -18.93
N PHE A 321 5.22 -27.18 -18.85
CA PHE A 321 5.94 -26.58 -17.71
C PHE A 321 5.19 -26.81 -16.40
N HIS A 322 3.89 -26.50 -16.35
CA HIS A 322 3.12 -26.65 -15.12
C HIS A 322 2.86 -28.10 -14.74
N HIS A 323 2.87 -29.02 -15.69
CA HIS A 323 2.73 -30.45 -15.42
C HIS A 323 3.99 -31.08 -14.85
N HIS A 324 5.18 -30.68 -15.31
CA HIS A 324 6.44 -31.34 -15.00
C HIS A 324 7.39 -30.53 -14.13
N GLN A 325 7.47 -29.21 -14.32
CA GLN A 325 8.51 -28.36 -13.71
C GLN A 325 8.02 -27.40 -12.64
N SER A 326 6.72 -27.20 -12.45
CA SER A 326 6.20 -26.26 -11.44
C SER A 326 6.66 -26.56 -10.01
N TRP A 327 7.02 -27.81 -9.73
CA TRP A 327 7.47 -28.27 -8.42
C TRP A 327 8.98 -28.12 -8.17
N ASP A 328 9.79 -27.88 -9.22
CA ASP A 328 11.25 -27.85 -9.11
C ASP A 328 11.79 -26.53 -8.55
N GLY A 329 10.90 -25.56 -8.33
CA GLY A 329 11.28 -24.25 -7.77
C GLY A 329 11.87 -23.27 -8.79
N ASN A 330 11.88 -23.62 -10.06
CA ASN A 330 12.36 -22.76 -11.14
C ASN A 330 11.51 -21.51 -11.34
N LEU A 331 10.21 -21.58 -11.05
CA LEU A 331 9.27 -20.47 -10.99
C LEU A 331 8.81 -20.31 -9.54
N ILE A 332 8.90 -19.07 -9.02
CA ILE A 332 8.31 -18.72 -7.73
C ILE A 332 7.32 -17.58 -7.88
N TYR A 333 6.35 -17.56 -6.99
CA TYR A 333 5.34 -16.52 -6.90
C TYR A 333 5.31 -15.90 -5.51
N ILE A 334 5.44 -14.58 -5.47
CA ILE A 334 5.34 -13.76 -4.27
C ILE A 334 4.04 -12.97 -4.42
N PRO A 335 2.92 -13.41 -3.82
CA PRO A 335 1.62 -12.78 -4.01
C PRO A 335 1.45 -11.52 -3.18
N GLU A 336 0.56 -10.64 -3.64
CA GLU A 336 0.08 -9.48 -2.89
C GLU A 336 -0.58 -9.89 -1.56
N ASP A 337 -1.47 -10.91 -1.59
CA ASP A 337 -2.12 -11.44 -0.40
C ASP A 337 -1.19 -12.38 0.38
N ARG A 338 -0.39 -11.78 1.26
CA ARG A 338 0.55 -12.51 2.12
C ARG A 338 -0.14 -13.42 3.12
N ARG A 339 -1.32 -13.04 3.59
CA ARG A 339 -2.04 -13.72 4.68
C ARG A 339 -2.95 -14.83 4.19
N GLY A 340 -3.58 -14.65 3.03
CA GLY A 340 -4.50 -15.64 2.46
C GLY A 340 -3.82 -16.63 1.51
N LEU A 341 -2.81 -16.17 0.73
CA LEU A 341 -2.18 -16.99 -0.30
C LEU A 341 -0.75 -17.44 0.04
N ALA A 342 0.07 -16.54 0.60
CA ALA A 342 1.49 -16.84 0.74
C ALA A 342 1.82 -17.64 2.00
N ALA A 343 1.07 -17.53 3.10
CA ALA A 343 1.39 -18.16 4.36
C ALA A 343 0.15 -18.79 5.02
N CYS A 344 0.38 -19.86 5.78
CA CYS A 344 -0.62 -20.41 6.69
C CYS A 344 -0.43 -19.80 8.08
N LEU A 345 -1.32 -18.89 8.49
CA LEU A 345 -1.18 -18.08 9.70
C LEU A 345 -1.16 -18.88 10.98
N ASP A 346 -1.80 -20.05 11.02
CA ASP A 346 -1.88 -20.92 12.18
C ASP A 346 -0.67 -21.85 12.34
N MET A 347 0.12 -22.01 11.28
CA MET A 347 1.36 -22.78 11.28
C MET A 347 2.53 -21.94 11.83
N ASN A 348 3.53 -22.62 12.41
CA ASN A 348 4.78 -22.00 12.83
C ASN A 348 5.68 -21.68 11.60
N LEU A 349 6.83 -21.01 11.83
CA LEU A 349 7.69 -20.58 10.73
C LEU A 349 8.34 -21.76 10.01
N VAL A 350 8.69 -22.86 10.70
CA VAL A 350 9.24 -24.08 10.07
C VAL A 350 8.20 -24.74 9.17
N GLU A 351 6.96 -24.84 9.63
CA GLU A 351 5.86 -25.41 8.85
C GLU A 351 5.57 -24.56 7.61
N ASN A 352 5.56 -23.23 7.76
CA ASN A 352 5.43 -22.33 6.63
C ASN A 352 6.58 -22.44 5.64
N PHE A 353 7.83 -22.61 6.10
CA PHE A 353 8.97 -22.87 5.24
C PHE A 353 8.80 -24.17 4.45
N LEU A 354 8.24 -25.21 5.04
CA LEU A 354 8.03 -26.51 4.40
C LEU A 354 6.89 -26.53 3.37
N LEU A 355 6.03 -25.52 3.30
CA LEU A 355 4.92 -25.48 2.34
C LEU A 355 5.38 -25.69 0.88
N THR A 356 6.50 -25.08 0.48
CA THR A 356 7.04 -25.17 -0.88
C THR A 356 8.38 -25.89 -0.96
N THR A 357 9.07 -26.12 0.19
CA THR A 357 10.44 -26.68 0.22
C THR A 357 10.49 -28.14 0.70
N ARG A 358 9.37 -28.75 1.08
CA ARG A 358 9.27 -30.07 1.71
C ARG A 358 10.09 -31.17 1.03
N ARG A 359 10.15 -31.18 -0.32
CA ARG A 359 10.88 -32.23 -1.06
C ARG A 359 12.35 -32.33 -0.67
N GLY A 360 13.03 -31.23 -0.38
CA GLY A 360 14.43 -31.20 0.05
C GLY A 360 14.65 -31.77 1.45
N PHE A 361 13.59 -32.01 2.22
CA PHE A 361 13.63 -32.46 3.61
C PHE A 361 12.92 -33.82 3.81
N CYS A 362 12.64 -34.56 2.71
CA CYS A 362 12.07 -35.89 2.81
C CYS A 362 13.09 -36.98 2.49
N LYS A 363 13.04 -38.08 3.23
CA LYS A 363 13.74 -39.34 2.93
C LYS A 363 12.69 -40.44 2.78
N GLY A 364 12.29 -40.72 1.55
CA GLY A 364 11.10 -41.52 1.28
C GLY A 364 9.85 -40.87 1.89
N PRO A 365 9.04 -41.59 2.69
CA PRO A 365 7.85 -41.04 3.32
C PRO A 365 8.15 -40.20 4.58
N TRP A 366 9.38 -40.18 5.03
CA TRP A 366 9.77 -39.55 6.30
C TRP A 366 10.25 -38.12 6.12
N LEU A 367 9.66 -37.19 6.87
CA LEU A 367 10.09 -35.79 6.95
C LEU A 367 11.22 -35.62 7.99
N LEU A 368 12.36 -35.08 7.56
CA LEU A 368 13.53 -34.80 8.40
C LEU A 368 13.32 -33.47 9.13
N ARG A 369 12.50 -33.47 10.18
CA ARG A 369 12.03 -32.26 10.88
C ARG A 369 13.17 -31.43 11.45
N GLU A 370 14.17 -32.05 12.08
CA GLU A 370 15.30 -31.32 12.66
C GLU A 370 16.12 -30.61 11.60
N LYS A 371 16.43 -31.27 10.48
CA LYS A 371 17.13 -30.66 9.35
C LYS A 371 16.33 -29.48 8.75
N ALA A 372 15.01 -29.61 8.66
CA ALA A 372 14.15 -28.52 8.20
C ALA A 372 14.15 -27.35 9.20
N ARG A 373 14.12 -27.63 10.50
CA ARG A 373 14.18 -26.63 11.57
C ARG A 373 15.51 -25.86 11.56
N GLU A 374 16.64 -26.57 11.49
CA GLU A 374 17.97 -25.96 11.38
C GLU A 374 18.03 -25.01 10.17
N LYS A 375 17.57 -25.47 9.00
CA LYS A 375 17.59 -24.64 7.79
C LYS A 375 16.64 -23.47 7.87
N ALA A 376 15.45 -23.63 8.43
CA ALA A 376 14.52 -22.54 8.65
C ALA A 376 15.13 -21.48 9.60
N GLN A 377 15.84 -21.92 10.65
CA GLN A 377 16.54 -21.02 11.57
C GLN A 377 17.64 -20.20 10.89
N GLU A 378 18.45 -20.82 10.01
CA GLU A 378 19.45 -20.12 9.21
C GLU A 378 18.81 -19.04 8.33
N LEU A 379 17.73 -19.38 7.62
CA LEU A 379 17.03 -18.45 6.74
C LEU A 379 16.31 -17.33 7.49
N ILE A 380 15.73 -17.62 8.67
CA ILE A 380 15.16 -16.63 9.57
C ILE A 380 16.21 -15.58 9.95
N ALA A 381 17.45 -16.02 10.22
CA ALA A 381 18.55 -15.13 10.56
C ALA A 381 19.06 -14.37 9.31
N GLU A 382 19.22 -15.05 8.17
CA GLU A 382 19.70 -14.46 6.92
C GLU A 382 18.80 -13.34 6.40
N PHE A 383 17.46 -13.56 6.47
CA PHE A 383 16.45 -12.59 6.04
C PHE A 383 15.98 -11.65 7.16
N ASP A 384 16.60 -11.70 8.33
CA ASP A 384 16.23 -10.89 9.51
C ASP A 384 14.72 -10.93 9.78
N VAL A 385 14.15 -12.15 9.91
CA VAL A 385 12.75 -12.32 10.27
C VAL A 385 12.59 -12.18 11.79
N GLN A 386 11.75 -11.27 12.24
CA GLN A 386 11.53 -10.99 13.66
C GLN A 386 10.12 -11.41 14.11
N PRO A 387 10.00 -12.08 15.27
CA PRO A 387 11.07 -12.56 16.16
C PRO A 387 11.82 -13.76 15.55
N PRO A 388 13.11 -13.96 15.89
CA PRO A 388 13.96 -15.01 15.32
C PRO A 388 13.73 -16.39 15.98
N ASP A 389 12.48 -16.72 16.23
CA ASP A 389 12.04 -17.99 16.83
C ASP A 389 11.22 -18.80 15.82
N PRO A 390 11.74 -19.94 15.32
CA PRO A 390 11.07 -20.77 14.33
C PRO A 390 9.77 -21.40 14.83
N THR A 391 9.50 -21.40 16.13
CA THR A 391 8.28 -21.98 16.73
C THR A 391 7.10 -21.00 16.79
N VAL A 392 7.35 -19.71 16.56
CA VAL A 392 6.31 -18.68 16.52
C VAL A 392 5.35 -18.94 15.35
N ARG A 393 4.06 -18.73 15.59
CA ARG A 393 3.05 -18.82 14.51
C ARG A 393 3.11 -17.60 13.60
N ALA A 394 2.93 -17.82 12.31
CA ALA A 394 3.01 -16.77 11.30
C ALA A 394 2.02 -15.60 11.55
N ARG A 395 0.87 -15.85 12.20
CA ARG A 395 -0.10 -14.80 12.57
C ARG A 395 0.47 -13.70 13.49
N HIS A 396 1.54 -13.99 14.22
CA HIS A 396 2.16 -13.04 15.16
C HIS A 396 3.22 -12.16 14.49
N LEU A 397 3.54 -12.44 13.23
CA LEU A 397 4.48 -11.61 12.46
C LEU A 397 3.81 -10.32 11.99
N SER A 398 4.59 -9.24 11.94
CA SER A 398 4.20 -8.04 11.19
C SER A 398 4.15 -8.33 9.68
N GLY A 399 3.49 -7.46 8.89
CA GLY A 399 3.42 -7.62 7.44
C GLY A 399 4.80 -7.72 6.79
N GLY A 400 5.78 -6.90 7.22
CA GLY A 400 7.15 -6.94 6.72
C GLY A 400 7.87 -8.26 7.07
N ASN A 401 7.74 -8.75 8.30
CA ASN A 401 8.37 -10.01 8.70
C ASN A 401 7.71 -11.22 8.04
N LEU A 402 6.39 -11.17 7.79
CA LEU A 402 5.71 -12.21 7.01
C LEU A 402 6.22 -12.23 5.56
N GLN A 403 6.44 -11.06 4.95
CA GLN A 403 7.03 -10.95 3.62
C GLN A 403 8.46 -11.50 3.58
N LYS A 404 9.30 -11.14 4.57
CA LYS A 404 10.67 -11.67 4.70
C LYS A 404 10.67 -13.21 4.81
N LEU A 405 9.72 -13.79 5.57
CA LEU A 405 9.55 -15.25 5.66
C LEU A 405 9.21 -15.87 4.30
N VAL A 406 8.27 -15.28 3.56
CA VAL A 406 7.88 -15.74 2.21
C VAL A 406 9.08 -15.69 1.27
N LEU A 407 9.81 -14.57 1.25
CA LEU A 407 11.02 -14.40 0.45
C LEU A 407 12.08 -15.46 0.82
N ALA A 408 12.40 -15.61 2.10
CA ALA A 408 13.36 -16.61 2.59
C ALA A 408 13.04 -18.02 2.08
N ARG A 409 11.77 -18.42 2.16
CA ARG A 409 11.27 -19.70 1.69
C ARG A 409 11.39 -19.86 0.18
N GLU A 410 10.95 -18.86 -0.58
CA GLU A 410 10.90 -18.97 -2.04
C GLU A 410 12.32 -18.85 -2.64
N PHE A 411 13.17 -17.96 -2.14
CA PHE A 411 14.55 -17.81 -2.63
C PHE A 411 15.47 -19.00 -2.28
N TYR A 412 15.16 -19.73 -1.21
CA TYR A 412 15.83 -21.01 -0.91
C TYR A 412 15.74 -22.01 -2.09
N ARG A 413 14.71 -21.92 -2.91
CA ARG A 413 14.48 -22.79 -4.08
C ARG A 413 15.35 -22.44 -5.28
N ARG A 414 16.11 -21.34 -5.27
CA ARG A 414 16.97 -20.83 -6.35
C ARG A 414 16.21 -20.68 -7.68
N PRO A 415 15.20 -19.80 -7.74
CA PRO A 415 14.35 -19.62 -8.91
C PRO A 415 15.12 -19.05 -10.11
N ARG A 416 14.64 -19.37 -11.32
CA ARG A 416 15.07 -18.76 -12.58
C ARG A 416 14.07 -17.75 -13.12
N LEU A 417 12.82 -17.84 -12.67
CA LEU A 417 11.75 -16.88 -12.94
C LEU A 417 11.03 -16.55 -11.63
N ILE A 418 10.95 -15.27 -11.34
CA ILE A 418 10.31 -14.71 -10.14
C ILE A 418 9.15 -13.85 -10.59
N VAL A 419 7.96 -14.13 -10.07
CA VAL A 419 6.78 -13.27 -10.22
C VAL A 419 6.50 -12.64 -8.85
N ALA A 420 6.70 -11.33 -8.76
CA ALA A 420 6.50 -10.56 -7.53
C ALA A 420 5.33 -9.59 -7.73
N GLU A 421 4.20 -9.86 -7.08
CA GLU A 421 3.00 -9.06 -7.13
C GLU A 421 2.92 -8.17 -5.88
N GLN A 422 2.94 -6.84 -6.08
CA GLN A 422 2.89 -5.83 -5.01
C GLN A 422 3.82 -6.16 -3.81
N PRO A 423 5.11 -6.49 -4.03
CA PRO A 423 5.95 -7.10 -3.00
C PRO A 423 6.19 -6.20 -1.79
N THR A 424 6.06 -4.88 -1.94
CA THR A 424 6.29 -3.90 -0.88
C THR A 424 5.04 -3.19 -0.41
N GLN A 425 3.86 -3.51 -0.96
CA GLN A 425 2.61 -2.85 -0.59
C GLN A 425 2.35 -2.90 0.92
N GLY A 426 2.06 -1.74 1.51
CA GLY A 426 1.76 -1.63 2.94
C GLY A 426 2.95 -1.96 3.86
N LEU A 427 4.18 -1.93 3.35
CA LEU A 427 5.39 -2.04 4.15
C LEU A 427 5.94 -0.65 4.47
N ASP A 428 6.74 -0.59 5.51
CA ASP A 428 7.50 0.62 5.84
C ASP A 428 8.75 0.76 4.96
N VAL A 429 9.39 1.93 5.05
CA VAL A 429 10.54 2.29 4.21
C VAL A 429 11.71 1.31 4.40
N GLY A 430 11.97 0.87 5.65
CA GLY A 430 13.05 -0.06 5.94
C GLY A 430 12.81 -1.45 5.36
N ALA A 431 11.60 -2.00 5.55
CA ALA A 431 11.23 -3.29 4.98
C ALA A 431 11.19 -3.24 3.44
N THR A 432 10.76 -2.12 2.85
CA THR A 432 10.78 -1.90 1.40
C THR A 432 12.20 -1.98 0.85
N GLU A 433 13.15 -1.27 1.48
CA GLU A 433 14.56 -1.31 1.08
C GLU A 433 15.14 -2.73 1.12
N ASP A 434 14.86 -3.48 2.20
CA ASP A 434 15.34 -4.85 2.35
C ASP A 434 14.84 -5.74 1.21
N ILE A 435 13.55 -5.63 0.84
CA ILE A 435 12.96 -6.41 -0.25
C ILE A 435 13.54 -6.01 -1.60
N TRP A 436 13.73 -4.72 -1.84
CA TRP A 436 14.35 -4.23 -3.07
C TRP A 436 15.76 -4.80 -3.26
N LYS A 437 16.56 -4.82 -2.21
CA LYS A 437 17.91 -5.44 -2.24
C LYS A 437 17.85 -6.92 -2.60
N VAL A 438 16.89 -7.66 -2.03
CA VAL A 438 16.71 -9.08 -2.33
C VAL A 438 16.31 -9.29 -3.79
N LEU A 439 15.37 -8.53 -4.34
CA LEU A 439 14.95 -8.64 -5.74
C LEU A 439 16.08 -8.28 -6.72
N LEU A 440 16.83 -7.22 -6.43
CA LEU A 440 17.99 -6.82 -7.24
C LEU A 440 19.13 -7.84 -7.19
N ALA A 441 19.38 -8.46 -6.03
CA ALA A 441 20.35 -9.54 -5.93
C ALA A 441 19.91 -10.78 -6.73
N ALA A 442 18.64 -11.14 -6.65
CA ALA A 442 18.06 -12.27 -7.37
C ALA A 442 18.08 -12.10 -8.90
N ARG A 443 17.99 -10.87 -9.39
CA ARG A 443 18.10 -10.53 -10.81
C ARG A 443 19.33 -11.13 -11.47
N LYS A 444 20.44 -11.27 -10.75
CA LYS A 444 21.70 -11.83 -11.31
C LYS A 444 21.53 -13.27 -11.84
N GLU A 445 20.63 -14.03 -11.24
CA GLU A 445 20.43 -15.45 -11.57
C GLU A 445 19.03 -15.74 -12.16
N ALA A 446 18.08 -14.80 -12.08
CA ALA A 446 16.69 -14.96 -12.49
C ALA A 446 16.19 -13.81 -13.35
N GLY A 447 15.09 -14.03 -14.07
CA GLY A 447 14.25 -12.94 -14.56
C GLY A 447 13.20 -12.61 -13.51
N VAL A 448 12.92 -11.33 -13.30
CA VAL A 448 11.94 -10.86 -12.31
C VAL A 448 10.80 -10.12 -13.00
N LEU A 449 9.59 -10.62 -12.90
CA LEU A 449 8.36 -9.93 -13.27
C LEU A 449 7.83 -9.21 -12.02
N LEU A 450 8.03 -7.90 -11.96
CA LEU A 450 7.55 -7.05 -10.89
C LEU A 450 6.20 -6.45 -11.29
N VAL A 451 5.14 -6.86 -10.63
CA VAL A 451 3.80 -6.29 -10.85
C VAL A 451 3.47 -5.35 -9.70
N THR A 452 3.35 -4.07 -9.99
CA THR A 452 3.14 -3.06 -8.95
C THR A 452 2.27 -1.89 -9.42
N GLY A 453 1.46 -1.35 -8.51
CA GLY A 453 0.76 -0.08 -8.70
C GLY A 453 1.62 1.13 -8.32
N ASP A 454 2.74 0.92 -7.62
CA ASP A 454 3.65 1.98 -7.22
C ASP A 454 4.68 2.26 -8.33
N LEU A 455 4.49 3.41 -8.99
CA LEU A 455 5.37 3.81 -10.08
C LEU A 455 6.81 4.07 -9.58
N ASN A 456 7.00 4.55 -8.35
CA ASN A 456 8.33 4.77 -7.80
C ASN A 456 9.08 3.46 -7.59
N GLU A 457 8.40 2.41 -7.12
CA GLU A 457 8.96 1.06 -7.03
C GLU A 457 9.37 0.53 -8.40
N ALA A 458 8.48 0.67 -9.40
CA ALA A 458 8.77 0.24 -10.76
C ALA A 458 9.98 0.97 -11.35
N LEU A 459 10.04 2.29 -11.21
CA LEU A 459 11.15 3.13 -11.70
C LEU A 459 12.47 2.81 -10.97
N ALA A 460 12.41 2.47 -9.68
CA ALA A 460 13.59 2.15 -8.88
C ALA A 460 14.20 0.79 -9.25
N LEU A 461 13.38 -0.22 -9.53
CA LEU A 461 13.83 -1.61 -9.69
C LEU A 461 13.93 -2.07 -11.14
N SER A 462 13.03 -1.61 -12.03
CA SER A 462 12.85 -2.22 -13.35
C SER A 462 13.89 -1.76 -14.37
N ASP A 463 14.30 -2.65 -15.24
CA ASP A 463 15.09 -2.35 -16.44
C ASP A 463 14.19 -1.87 -17.58
N ARG A 464 12.95 -2.36 -17.58
CA ARG A 464 11.90 -1.99 -18.51
C ARG A 464 10.55 -2.01 -17.79
N ILE A 465 9.71 -1.00 -18.11
CA ILE A 465 8.36 -0.87 -17.60
C ILE A 465 7.36 -1.11 -18.72
N VAL A 466 6.35 -1.92 -18.45
CA VAL A 466 5.21 -2.19 -19.31
C VAL A 466 3.95 -1.66 -18.62
N VAL A 467 3.17 -0.84 -19.30
CA VAL A 467 1.95 -0.25 -18.75
C VAL A 467 0.75 -1.05 -19.20
N MET A 468 -0.07 -1.50 -18.26
CA MET A 468 -1.33 -2.22 -18.53
C MET A 468 -2.55 -1.38 -18.21
N PHE A 469 -3.52 -1.37 -19.14
CA PHE A 469 -4.84 -0.78 -18.94
C PHE A 469 -5.91 -1.60 -19.68
N ALA A 470 -7.06 -1.82 -19.04
CA ALA A 470 -8.20 -2.58 -19.58
C ALA A 470 -7.82 -3.92 -20.23
N GLY A 471 -6.88 -4.63 -19.63
CA GLY A 471 -6.41 -5.93 -20.10
C GLY A 471 -5.49 -5.90 -21.33
N ARG A 472 -4.91 -4.73 -21.66
CA ARG A 472 -3.98 -4.56 -22.79
C ARG A 472 -2.67 -3.92 -22.32
N ILE A 473 -1.61 -4.14 -23.07
CA ILE A 473 -0.36 -3.39 -22.92
C ILE A 473 -0.50 -2.10 -23.74
N MET A 474 -0.44 -0.97 -23.05
CA MET A 474 -0.58 0.36 -23.61
C MET A 474 0.76 0.96 -24.07
N GLY A 475 1.86 0.48 -23.54
CA GLY A 475 3.20 0.94 -23.89
C GLY A 475 4.28 0.23 -23.07
N ALA A 476 5.51 0.33 -23.56
CA ALA A 476 6.69 -0.17 -22.89
C ALA A 476 7.78 0.90 -22.90
N PHE A 477 8.49 1.04 -21.80
CA PHE A 477 9.53 2.07 -21.58
C PHE A 477 10.80 1.39 -21.06
N THR A 478 11.92 1.71 -21.67
CA THR A 478 13.26 1.30 -21.16
C THR A 478 13.75 2.28 -20.10
N ALA A 479 14.76 1.89 -19.35
CA ALA A 479 15.34 2.73 -18.28
C ALA A 479 15.76 4.14 -18.77
N GLU A 480 16.20 4.28 -20.02
CA GLU A 480 16.54 5.56 -20.64
C GLU A 480 15.33 6.49 -20.82
N GLN A 481 14.14 5.92 -20.91
CA GLN A 481 12.87 6.63 -21.10
C GLN A 481 12.14 6.90 -19.78
N PHE A 482 12.69 6.52 -18.65
CA PHE A 482 12.04 6.72 -17.33
C PHE A 482 11.91 8.20 -16.94
N SER A 483 12.59 9.12 -17.61
CA SER A 483 12.34 10.55 -17.48
C SER A 483 10.93 10.97 -17.97
N GLN A 484 10.23 10.09 -18.72
CA GLN A 484 8.89 10.34 -19.24
C GLN A 484 7.78 9.87 -18.27
N VAL A 485 7.95 10.11 -16.96
CA VAL A 485 7.02 9.69 -15.90
C VAL A 485 5.57 10.13 -16.18
N ASP A 486 5.38 11.33 -16.69
CA ASP A 486 4.05 11.87 -17.03
C ASP A 486 3.33 11.00 -18.07
N LYS A 487 4.05 10.53 -19.09
CA LYS A 487 3.48 9.65 -20.11
C LYS A 487 3.09 8.29 -19.52
N ILE A 488 3.94 7.72 -18.66
CA ILE A 488 3.64 6.45 -17.97
C ILE A 488 2.36 6.62 -17.14
N SER A 489 2.27 7.71 -16.38
CA SER A 489 1.11 8.03 -15.54
C SER A 489 -0.18 8.19 -16.34
N LEU A 490 -0.13 8.87 -17.48
CA LEU A 490 -1.27 9.03 -18.39
C LEU A 490 -1.76 7.69 -18.95
N LEU A 491 -0.83 6.82 -19.38
CA LEU A 491 -1.18 5.48 -19.87
C LEU A 491 -1.75 4.59 -18.77
N MET A 492 -1.27 4.70 -17.53
CA MET A 492 -1.85 4.01 -16.37
C MET A 492 -3.30 4.45 -16.10
N ALA A 493 -3.62 5.71 -16.40
CA ALA A 493 -4.98 6.25 -16.32
C ALA A 493 -5.84 5.95 -17.56
N GLY A 494 -5.32 5.24 -18.56
CA GLY A 494 -6.02 4.88 -19.79
C GLY A 494 -6.06 5.98 -20.85
N ILE A 495 -5.27 7.03 -20.69
CA ILE A 495 -5.18 8.13 -21.66
C ILE A 495 -4.12 7.77 -22.70
N ALA A 496 -4.55 7.52 -23.95
CA ALA A 496 -3.64 7.23 -25.05
C ALA A 496 -2.78 8.46 -25.40
N LEU A 497 -1.49 8.22 -25.65
CA LEU A 497 -0.56 9.30 -26.03
C LEU A 497 -0.78 9.81 -27.47
N ASP A 498 -1.39 9.02 -28.32
CA ASP A 498 -1.82 9.37 -29.67
C ASP A 498 -3.28 8.95 -29.85
N PRO A 499 -4.22 9.92 -30.11
CA PRO A 499 -5.63 9.60 -30.34
C PRO A 499 -5.87 8.73 -31.59
N ASN A 500 -4.89 8.63 -32.50
CA ASN A 500 -4.99 7.89 -33.76
C ASN A 500 -4.20 6.57 -33.75
N ALA A 501 -3.56 6.19 -32.64
CA ALA A 501 -2.89 4.90 -32.55
C ALA A 501 -3.96 3.77 -32.56
N PRO A 502 -3.81 2.71 -33.37
CA PRO A 502 -4.76 1.60 -33.39
C PRO A 502 -4.77 0.89 -32.03
N HIS A 503 -5.96 0.77 -31.48
CA HIS A 503 -6.25 0.10 -30.19
C HIS A 503 -6.05 -1.42 -30.24
#